data_6ac294d642748878883c68f1f5224454
#
_entry.id   6ac294d642748878883c68f1f5224454
#
_cell.length_a   1.000
_cell.length_b   1.000
_cell.length_c   1.000
_cell.angle_alpha   90.00
_cell.angle_beta   90.00
_cell.angle_gamma   90.00
#
_symmetry.space_group_name_H-M   'P 1'
#
loop_
_entity.id
_entity.type
_entity.pdbx_description
1 polymer ?
#
loop_
_entity_poly.entity_id
_entity_poly.type
_entity_poly.pdbx_seq_one_letter_code
_entity_poly.pdbx_strand_id
1 'polypeptide(L)'
;MKKTIRTLSALALAAVLAGCSSSSAPAGGSTATATPEAASENSVNPHGYEITPIEAANLPLNLPDLDIAVINGNYALEAKLNESHPAIAGEEFDTETSVRRTNYLAVRQGEEESDKTKALIAAITSPEVQAYIENTYKGAVITSFIDAEGNPVSGGEIVEASGDDTTISVGATLVPHAEILNNVIKDVLAEHGWTLEVVEFSDYVLPNTSLEEGELDANYFQTLGYLNNQNDERGLHLAAAVGVHIEPMGVYTEKYKTLEEIPDGATIGVPNDTDNYGRAIDFLNALGLLNGAPTDPEKITEING
;
A
#
# COMPACT_ATOMS: atom_id res chain seq x y z
N MET A 1 22.44 45.43 -1.56
CA MET A 1 23.71 45.80 -2.23
C MET A 1 24.01 44.80 -3.32
N LYS A 2 23.97 45.28 -4.56
CA LYS A 2 24.21 44.53 -5.80
C LYS A 2 25.67 44.11 -5.91
N LYS A 3 25.97 42.93 -6.44
CA LYS A 3 27.15 42.69 -7.25
C LYS A 3 26.87 41.61 -8.30
N THR A 4 26.77 42.11 -9.49
CA THR A 4 26.82 41.47 -10.80
C THR A 4 28.27 41.18 -11.14
N ILE A 5 28.62 40.03 -11.70
CA ILE A 5 29.83 39.88 -12.54
C ILE A 5 29.46 39.03 -13.75
N ARG A 6 29.91 39.53 -14.87
CA ARG A 6 29.63 39.22 -16.28
C ARG A 6 30.54 38.11 -16.82
N THR A 7 29.95 37.30 -17.67
CA THR A 7 30.39 36.74 -18.97
C THR A 7 31.86 36.83 -19.41
N LEU A 8 32.37 35.76 -19.98
CA LEU A 8 33.14 35.86 -21.24
C LEU A 8 32.97 34.55 -22.06
N SER A 9 32.53 34.76 -23.30
CA SER A 9 32.45 33.81 -24.40
C SER A 9 33.83 33.57 -25.01
N ALA A 10 34.07 32.36 -25.51
CA ALA A 10 35.09 32.17 -26.55
C ALA A 10 34.59 31.12 -27.56
N LEU A 11 34.32 31.63 -28.73
CA LEU A 11 34.05 30.92 -29.98
C LEU A 11 35.38 30.48 -30.55
N ALA A 12 35.49 29.24 -31.04
CA ALA A 12 36.53 28.87 -32.00
C ALA A 12 35.93 27.89 -33.04
N LEU A 13 35.84 28.42 -34.22
CA LEU A 13 35.43 27.79 -35.48
C LEU A 13 36.70 27.25 -36.18
N ALA A 14 36.68 26.03 -36.69
CA ALA A 14 37.57 25.62 -37.77
C ALA A 14 36.96 24.50 -38.60
N ALA A 15 36.96 24.73 -39.86
CA ALA A 15 36.27 23.97 -40.92
C ALA A 15 37.18 22.98 -41.66
N VAL A 16 36.52 21.93 -42.17
CA VAL A 16 36.64 21.29 -43.48
C VAL A 16 38.00 20.70 -43.94
N LEU A 17 37.99 19.44 -44.32
CA LEU A 17 38.31 19.00 -45.65
C LEU A 17 37.91 17.54 -45.94
N ALA A 18 37.26 17.36 -47.06
CA ALA A 18 36.81 16.10 -47.60
C ALA A 18 37.94 15.25 -48.21
N GLY A 19 37.82 13.95 -48.18
CA GLY A 19 38.66 13.00 -48.92
C GLY A 19 37.93 11.70 -49.19
N CYS A 20 37.39 11.52 -50.38
CA CYS A 20 36.89 10.25 -50.90
C CYS A 20 38.04 9.32 -51.25
N SER A 21 38.01 8.05 -50.87
CA SER A 21 38.51 6.96 -51.67
C SER A 21 37.86 5.63 -51.29
N SER A 22 37.40 4.95 -52.31
CA SER A 22 36.71 3.65 -52.36
C SER A 22 37.68 2.49 -52.15
N SER A 23 37.30 1.45 -51.40
CA SER A 23 37.51 0.04 -51.79
C SER A 23 36.87 -0.99 -50.84
N SER A 24 36.02 -1.85 -51.40
CA SER A 24 35.73 -3.26 -51.16
C SER A 24 35.66 -3.81 -49.70
N ALA A 25 34.49 -4.40 -49.40
CA ALA A 25 34.15 -5.29 -48.29
C ALA A 25 34.99 -6.59 -48.24
N PRO A 26 35.01 -7.25 -47.04
CA PRO A 26 34.19 -8.45 -46.90
C PRO A 26 33.36 -8.49 -45.58
N ALA A 27 32.32 -9.32 -45.63
CA ALA A 27 31.36 -9.57 -44.60
C ALA A 27 31.98 -10.15 -43.32
N GLY A 28 31.65 -9.54 -42.20
CA GLY A 28 31.88 -10.08 -40.85
C GLY A 28 30.70 -9.68 -39.98
N GLY A 29 29.96 -10.70 -39.49
CA GLY A 29 28.81 -10.49 -38.64
C GLY A 29 29.14 -9.65 -37.39
N SER A 30 28.51 -8.49 -37.27
CA SER A 30 28.52 -7.68 -36.06
C SER A 30 27.23 -8.00 -35.32
N THR A 31 27.35 -8.75 -34.25
CA THR A 31 26.35 -8.73 -33.17
C THR A 31 26.27 -7.31 -32.67
N ALA A 32 25.22 -6.58 -33.05
CA ALA A 32 24.89 -5.32 -32.50
C ALA A 32 24.50 -5.58 -31.01
N THR A 33 25.41 -5.29 -30.10
CA THR A 33 25.10 -5.08 -28.71
C THR A 33 24.25 -3.79 -28.69
N ALA A 34 22.95 -3.95 -28.45
CA ALA A 34 22.07 -2.81 -28.21
C ALA A 34 22.61 -2.08 -26.98
N THR A 35 23.15 -0.89 -27.18
CA THR A 35 23.41 0.06 -26.11
C THR A 35 22.04 0.45 -25.58
N PRO A 36 21.78 0.39 -24.26
CA PRO A 36 20.53 0.92 -23.71
C PRO A 36 20.39 2.37 -24.17
N GLU A 37 19.30 2.70 -24.81
CA GLU A 37 18.95 4.07 -25.15
C GLU A 37 18.82 4.83 -23.81
N ALA A 38 19.61 5.86 -23.62
CA ALA A 38 19.57 6.65 -22.39
C ALA A 38 18.14 7.21 -22.24
N ALA A 39 17.46 6.82 -21.17
CA ALA A 39 16.12 7.29 -20.84
C ALA A 39 16.10 8.83 -20.88
N SER A 40 15.11 9.42 -21.55
CA SER A 40 15.00 10.88 -21.64
C SER A 40 14.64 11.43 -20.24
N GLU A 41 15.20 12.57 -19.83
CA GLU A 41 14.90 13.23 -18.55
C GLU A 41 13.37 13.52 -18.34
N ASN A 42 12.56 13.38 -19.36
CA ASN A 42 11.11 13.54 -19.37
C ASN A 42 10.33 12.20 -19.42
N SER A 43 11.00 11.05 -19.26
CA SER A 43 10.34 9.75 -19.16
C SER A 43 9.64 9.59 -17.82
N VAL A 44 8.47 8.94 -17.82
CA VAL A 44 7.76 8.57 -16.57
C VAL A 44 8.56 7.55 -15.76
N ASN A 45 9.50 6.84 -16.40
CA ASN A 45 10.41 5.86 -15.80
C ASN A 45 11.85 6.17 -16.24
N PRO A 46 12.50 7.17 -15.64
CA PRO A 46 13.82 7.63 -16.06
C PRO A 46 14.93 6.61 -15.84
N HIS A 47 14.73 5.67 -14.93
CA HIS A 47 15.69 4.62 -14.59
C HIS A 47 15.45 3.29 -15.35
N GLY A 48 14.37 3.21 -16.15
CA GLY A 48 14.05 1.99 -16.89
C GLY A 48 13.70 0.80 -16.00
N TYR A 49 13.10 1.05 -14.82
CA TYR A 49 12.67 0.00 -13.92
C TYR A 49 11.61 -0.91 -14.56
N GLU A 50 11.64 -2.19 -14.22
CA GLU A 50 10.60 -3.14 -14.61
C GLU A 50 9.58 -3.29 -13.48
N ILE A 51 8.40 -2.69 -13.65
CA ILE A 51 7.31 -2.79 -12.68
C ILE A 51 6.59 -4.12 -12.86
N THR A 52 6.55 -4.93 -11.81
CA THR A 52 5.96 -6.27 -11.79
C THR A 52 4.81 -6.33 -10.79
N PRO A 53 3.54 -6.32 -11.24
CA PRO A 53 2.38 -6.50 -10.37
C PRO A 53 2.31 -7.94 -9.85
N ILE A 54 2.20 -8.07 -8.52
CA ILE A 54 2.14 -9.34 -7.80
C ILE A 54 1.01 -9.22 -6.77
N GLU A 55 0.28 -10.32 -6.53
CA GLU A 55 -0.68 -10.35 -5.43
C GLU A 55 -0.03 -9.91 -4.12
N ALA A 56 -0.66 -8.97 -3.40
CA ALA A 56 -0.06 -8.30 -2.24
C ALA A 56 0.44 -9.31 -1.17
N ALA A 57 -0.32 -10.37 -0.91
CA ALA A 57 0.05 -11.44 0.02
C ALA A 57 1.34 -12.20 -0.39
N ASN A 58 1.66 -12.20 -1.68
CA ASN A 58 2.81 -12.93 -2.21
C ASN A 58 4.08 -12.06 -2.33
N LEU A 59 3.98 -10.74 -2.19
CA LEU A 59 5.14 -9.84 -2.32
C LEU A 59 6.29 -10.17 -1.36
N PRO A 60 6.05 -10.44 -0.05
CA PRO A 60 7.13 -10.83 0.85
C PRO A 60 7.87 -12.11 0.43
N LEU A 61 7.14 -13.08 -0.13
CA LEU A 61 7.72 -14.35 -0.58
C LEU A 61 8.53 -14.21 -1.87
N ASN A 62 8.20 -13.21 -2.70
CA ASN A 62 8.90 -12.94 -3.96
C ASN A 62 10.08 -11.95 -3.80
N LEU A 63 10.28 -11.39 -2.60
CA LEU A 63 11.33 -10.41 -2.35
C LEU A 63 12.74 -10.88 -2.73
N PRO A 64 13.14 -12.16 -2.52
CA PRO A 64 14.45 -12.64 -2.96
C PRO A 64 14.69 -12.57 -4.48
N ASP A 65 13.63 -12.69 -5.28
CA ASP A 65 13.69 -12.71 -6.74
C ASP A 65 13.59 -11.30 -7.37
N LEU A 66 13.18 -10.30 -6.57
CA LEU A 66 13.05 -8.90 -6.97
C LEU A 66 14.28 -8.07 -6.56
N ASP A 67 14.45 -6.91 -7.16
CA ASP A 67 15.46 -5.96 -6.66
C ASP A 67 14.90 -5.19 -5.47
N ILE A 68 13.68 -4.69 -5.59
CA ILE A 68 12.91 -4.12 -4.49
C ILE A 68 11.43 -4.50 -4.61
N ALA A 69 10.66 -4.35 -3.53
CA ALA A 69 9.20 -4.46 -3.55
C ALA A 69 8.56 -3.38 -2.69
N VAL A 70 7.43 -2.86 -3.15
CA VAL A 70 6.54 -2.00 -2.36
C VAL A 70 5.50 -2.89 -1.70
N ILE A 71 5.56 -3.03 -0.38
CA ILE A 71 4.77 -4.02 0.37
C ILE A 71 3.86 -3.32 1.37
N ASN A 72 2.60 -3.77 1.44
CA ASN A 72 1.62 -3.33 2.44
C ASN A 72 2.11 -3.63 3.86
N GLY A 73 1.86 -2.72 4.80
CA GLY A 73 2.37 -2.80 6.17
C GLY A 73 1.98 -4.09 6.91
N ASN A 74 0.74 -4.54 6.76
CA ASN A 74 0.26 -5.79 7.38
C ASN A 74 1.03 -7.04 6.90
N TYR A 75 1.26 -7.19 5.60
CA TYR A 75 2.03 -8.31 5.06
C TYR A 75 3.52 -8.22 5.41
N ALA A 76 4.06 -7.00 5.50
CA ALA A 76 5.42 -6.81 5.98
C ALA A 76 5.57 -7.18 7.46
N LEU A 77 4.58 -6.86 8.30
CA LEU A 77 4.53 -7.26 9.72
C LEU A 77 4.38 -8.78 9.86
N GLU A 78 3.46 -9.39 9.14
CA GLU A 78 3.23 -10.84 9.15
C GLU A 78 4.49 -11.62 8.75
N ALA A 79 5.18 -11.16 7.70
CA ALA A 79 6.44 -11.73 7.25
C ALA A 79 7.65 -11.32 8.10
N LYS A 80 7.47 -10.47 9.14
CA LYS A 80 8.52 -9.93 10.01
C LYS A 80 9.64 -9.22 9.25
N LEU A 81 9.31 -8.55 8.14
CA LEU A 81 10.31 -7.84 7.34
C LEU A 81 10.91 -6.66 8.11
N ASN A 82 10.14 -6.01 8.99
CA ASN A 82 10.63 -4.95 9.86
C ASN A 82 11.77 -5.40 10.81
N GLU A 83 11.90 -6.71 11.07
CA GLU A 83 12.99 -7.29 11.89
C GLU A 83 14.14 -7.79 11.01
N SER A 84 13.82 -8.48 9.90
CA SER A 84 14.80 -9.17 9.04
C SER A 84 15.36 -8.25 7.95
N HIS A 85 14.52 -7.46 7.29
CA HIS A 85 14.83 -6.58 6.18
C HIS A 85 14.03 -5.27 6.33
N PRO A 86 14.42 -4.37 7.26
CA PRO A 86 13.68 -3.12 7.48
C PRO A 86 13.50 -2.33 6.19
N ALA A 87 12.36 -1.66 6.06
CA ALA A 87 12.07 -0.83 4.91
C ALA A 87 13.16 0.25 4.73
N ILE A 88 13.64 0.40 3.49
CA ILE A 88 14.60 1.46 3.13
C ILE A 88 13.91 2.81 2.86
N ALA A 89 12.59 2.80 2.68
CA ALA A 89 11.73 3.98 2.68
C ALA A 89 10.34 3.59 3.18
N GLY A 90 9.67 4.50 3.89
CA GLY A 90 8.30 4.36 4.37
C GLY A 90 7.41 5.46 3.82
N GLU A 91 6.14 5.15 3.61
CA GLU A 91 5.12 6.09 3.17
C GLU A 91 4.85 7.13 4.25
N GLU A 92 4.66 8.39 3.84
CA GLU A 92 4.25 9.49 4.71
C GLU A 92 2.81 9.91 4.38
N PHE A 93 2.09 10.45 5.36
CA PHE A 93 0.67 10.81 5.22
C PHE A 93 0.43 12.28 5.53
N ASP A 94 -0.38 12.93 4.72
CA ASP A 94 -1.09 14.15 5.07
C ASP A 94 -2.53 13.84 5.56
N THR A 95 -3.33 14.86 5.83
CA THR A 95 -4.69 14.67 6.36
C THR A 95 -5.61 13.93 5.37
N GLU A 96 -5.51 14.21 4.07
CA GLU A 96 -6.37 13.61 3.05
C GLU A 96 -5.99 12.15 2.79
N THR A 97 -4.69 11.89 2.63
CA THR A 97 -4.17 10.54 2.45
C THR A 97 -4.40 9.68 3.69
N SER A 98 -4.35 10.25 4.89
CA SER A 98 -4.65 9.53 6.14
C SER A 98 -6.06 8.94 6.14
N VAL A 99 -7.10 9.70 5.77
CA VAL A 99 -8.48 9.18 5.70
C VAL A 99 -8.57 8.01 4.72
N ARG A 100 -8.04 8.18 3.52
CA ARG A 100 -8.09 7.15 2.47
C ARG A 100 -7.32 5.89 2.86
N ARG A 101 -6.22 6.02 3.63
CA ARG A 101 -5.29 4.92 3.98
C ARG A 101 -5.53 4.33 5.36
N THR A 102 -6.46 4.89 6.14
CA THR A 102 -6.92 4.26 7.38
C THR A 102 -7.61 2.93 7.06
N ASN A 103 -7.33 1.93 7.87
CA ASN A 103 -8.00 0.64 7.85
C ASN A 103 -9.32 0.73 8.62
N TYR A 104 -10.41 0.31 7.99
CA TYR A 104 -11.77 0.43 8.51
C TYR A 104 -12.36 -0.90 8.91
N LEU A 105 -13.16 -0.86 9.98
CA LEU A 105 -14.21 -1.83 10.20
C LEU A 105 -15.28 -1.58 9.14
N ALA A 106 -15.64 -2.58 8.36
CA ALA A 106 -16.67 -2.49 7.34
C ALA A 106 -17.83 -3.46 7.66
N VAL A 107 -19.03 -3.03 7.31
CA VAL A 107 -20.29 -3.78 7.47
C VAL A 107 -21.10 -3.74 6.17
N ARG A 108 -22.14 -4.52 6.03
CA ARG A 108 -23.11 -4.36 4.93
C ARG A 108 -23.85 -3.03 5.06
N GLN A 109 -24.15 -2.39 3.93
CA GLN A 109 -24.98 -1.18 3.91
C GLN A 109 -26.34 -1.45 4.56
N GLY A 110 -26.72 -0.58 5.49
CA GLY A 110 -27.92 -0.70 6.30
C GLY A 110 -27.72 -1.37 7.67
N GLU A 111 -26.53 -1.92 7.93
CA GLU A 111 -26.19 -2.53 9.23
C GLU A 111 -25.36 -1.59 10.12
N GLU A 112 -25.10 -0.35 9.67
CA GLU A 112 -24.25 0.63 10.38
C GLU A 112 -24.76 0.96 11.78
N GLU A 113 -26.09 0.92 11.96
CA GLU A 113 -26.78 1.25 13.21
C GLU A 113 -27.22 0.02 14.01
N SER A 114 -26.83 -1.19 13.61
CA SER A 114 -27.15 -2.41 14.36
C SER A 114 -26.46 -2.42 15.73
N ASP A 115 -27.03 -3.14 16.70
CA ASP A 115 -26.44 -3.26 18.04
C ASP A 115 -25.06 -3.92 17.99
N LYS A 116 -24.86 -4.92 17.10
CA LYS A 116 -23.56 -5.55 16.86
C LYS A 116 -22.53 -4.56 16.35
N THR A 117 -22.89 -3.73 15.35
CA THR A 117 -22.00 -2.72 14.79
C THR A 117 -21.66 -1.66 15.83
N LYS A 118 -22.62 -1.16 16.59
CA LYS A 118 -22.39 -0.18 17.66
C LYS A 118 -21.46 -0.72 18.75
N ALA A 119 -21.66 -1.97 19.16
CA ALA A 119 -20.79 -2.63 20.13
C ALA A 119 -19.36 -2.76 19.59
N LEU A 120 -19.21 -3.19 18.31
CA LEU A 120 -17.89 -3.26 17.66
C LEU A 120 -17.22 -1.89 17.57
N ILE A 121 -17.92 -0.84 17.13
CA ILE A 121 -17.36 0.53 17.01
C ILE A 121 -16.87 0.99 18.38
N ALA A 122 -17.67 0.85 19.42
CA ALA A 122 -17.30 1.29 20.78
C ALA A 122 -16.09 0.52 21.30
N ALA A 123 -16.04 -0.81 21.07
CA ALA A 123 -14.92 -1.64 21.52
C ALA A 123 -13.63 -1.35 20.74
N ILE A 124 -13.69 -1.24 19.39
CA ILE A 124 -12.50 -1.10 18.55
C ILE A 124 -11.87 0.30 18.64
N THR A 125 -12.63 1.31 19.03
CA THR A 125 -12.16 2.69 19.27
C THR A 125 -11.89 3.00 20.73
N SER A 126 -11.77 1.98 21.58
CA SER A 126 -11.50 2.10 23.01
C SER A 126 -10.05 2.51 23.31
N PRO A 127 -9.80 3.10 24.50
CA PRO A 127 -8.44 3.40 24.96
C PRO A 127 -7.55 2.15 25.09
N GLU A 128 -8.15 0.99 25.36
CA GLU A 128 -7.47 -0.30 25.46
C GLU A 128 -6.87 -0.71 24.12
N VAL A 129 -7.61 -0.52 23.01
CA VAL A 129 -7.13 -0.79 21.64
C VAL A 129 -6.02 0.18 21.27
N GLN A 130 -6.18 1.47 21.57
CA GLN A 130 -5.12 2.47 21.35
C GLN A 130 -3.84 2.07 22.07
N ALA A 131 -3.93 1.76 23.35
CA ALA A 131 -2.78 1.37 24.17
C ALA A 131 -2.12 0.07 23.66
N TYR A 132 -2.93 -0.89 23.20
CA TYR A 132 -2.42 -2.13 22.61
C TYR A 132 -1.63 -1.86 21.33
N ILE A 133 -2.17 -1.06 20.40
CA ILE A 133 -1.52 -0.69 19.15
C ILE A 133 -0.17 -0.01 19.42
N GLU A 134 -0.17 1.03 20.27
CA GLU A 134 1.03 1.81 20.59
C GLU A 134 2.13 0.95 21.25
N ASN A 135 1.76 0.07 22.19
CA ASN A 135 2.72 -0.76 22.91
C ASN A 135 3.23 -1.95 22.07
N THR A 136 2.40 -2.52 21.20
CA THR A 136 2.73 -3.72 20.44
C THR A 136 3.51 -3.38 19.18
N TYR A 137 3.01 -2.43 18.39
CA TYR A 137 3.55 -2.17 17.04
C TYR A 137 4.54 -1.00 16.98
N LYS A 138 4.66 -0.19 18.04
CA LYS A 138 5.71 0.83 18.22
C LYS A 138 5.90 1.77 17.02
N GLY A 139 4.79 2.16 16.38
CA GLY A 139 4.77 3.07 15.23
C GLY A 139 4.69 2.39 13.87
N ALA A 140 4.84 1.06 13.76
CA ALA A 140 4.56 0.34 12.52
C ALA A 140 3.05 0.29 12.21
N VAL A 141 2.21 0.43 13.24
CA VAL A 141 0.76 0.63 13.15
C VAL A 141 0.44 1.89 13.93
N ILE A 142 -0.31 2.80 13.30
CA ILE A 142 -0.61 4.14 13.84
C ILE A 142 -2.12 4.23 14.07
N THR A 143 -2.54 4.50 15.30
CA THR A 143 -3.97 4.66 15.64
C THR A 143 -4.60 5.80 14.85
N SER A 144 -5.80 5.55 14.27
CA SER A 144 -6.57 6.51 13.46
C SER A 144 -8.07 6.27 13.65
N PHE A 145 -8.59 6.67 14.81
CA PHE A 145 -10.03 6.56 15.10
C PHE A 145 -10.79 7.70 14.44
N ILE A 146 -11.34 7.46 13.26
CA ILE A 146 -12.03 8.45 12.43
C ILE A 146 -13.28 7.84 11.77
N ASP A 147 -14.24 8.68 11.39
CA ASP A 147 -15.29 8.30 10.46
C ASP A 147 -14.79 8.33 8.99
N ALA A 148 -15.66 8.01 8.04
CA ALA A 148 -15.32 8.03 6.61
C ALA A 148 -15.05 9.44 6.06
N GLU A 149 -15.46 10.49 6.75
CA GLU A 149 -15.22 11.90 6.45
C GLU A 149 -13.94 12.44 7.12
N GLY A 150 -13.29 11.63 7.97
CA GLY A 150 -12.06 12.01 8.68
C GLY A 150 -12.29 12.72 10.01
N ASN A 151 -13.53 12.75 10.54
CA ASN A 151 -13.78 13.31 11.86
C ASN A 151 -13.36 12.32 12.94
N PRO A 152 -12.76 12.80 14.05
CA PRO A 152 -12.37 11.93 15.15
C PRO A 152 -13.57 11.20 15.76
N VAL A 153 -13.41 9.89 15.95
CA VAL A 153 -14.35 9.04 16.69
C VAL A 153 -13.68 8.64 18.01
N SER A 154 -14.45 8.64 19.08
CA SER A 154 -14.01 8.11 20.37
C SER A 154 -14.95 6.98 20.79
N GLY A 155 -14.41 5.98 21.48
CA GLY A 155 -15.20 4.91 22.08
C GLY A 155 -16.35 5.48 22.90
N GLY A 156 -17.53 4.91 22.71
CA GLY A 156 -18.73 5.22 23.49
C GLY A 156 -19.01 4.14 24.50
N GLU A 157 -20.21 4.19 25.10
CA GLU A 157 -20.73 3.09 25.90
C GLU A 157 -20.99 1.88 24.99
N ILE A 158 -20.48 0.72 25.36
CA ILE A 158 -20.71 -0.51 24.60
C ILE A 158 -22.15 -0.98 24.86
N VAL A 159 -22.89 -1.21 23.78
CA VAL A 159 -24.25 -1.74 23.85
C VAL A 159 -24.20 -3.15 24.42
N GLU A 160 -25.01 -3.41 25.47
CA GLU A 160 -25.12 -4.74 26.07
C GLU A 160 -25.79 -5.74 25.10
N ALA A 161 -25.26 -6.95 25.04
CA ALA A 161 -25.85 -8.00 24.25
C ALA A 161 -27.27 -8.33 24.74
N SER A 162 -28.21 -8.45 23.82
CA SER A 162 -29.60 -8.76 24.13
C SER A 162 -30.19 -9.73 23.12
N GLY A 163 -31.14 -10.54 23.57
CA GLY A 163 -31.80 -11.55 22.73
C GLY A 163 -31.00 -12.87 22.61
N ASP A 164 -31.30 -13.65 21.58
CA ASP A 164 -30.80 -15.01 21.40
C ASP A 164 -29.47 -15.00 20.55
N ASP A 165 -29.25 -13.98 19.73
CA ASP A 165 -28.06 -13.84 18.90
C ASP A 165 -27.10 -12.81 19.51
N THR A 166 -26.16 -13.31 20.29
CA THR A 166 -25.12 -12.53 20.98
C THR A 166 -23.73 -12.76 20.38
N THR A 167 -23.65 -13.42 19.23
CA THR A 167 -22.40 -13.67 18.52
C THR A 167 -22.16 -12.59 17.46
N ILE A 168 -20.95 -12.08 17.42
CA ILE A 168 -20.48 -11.15 16.39
C ILE A 168 -19.34 -11.85 15.63
N SER A 169 -19.50 -12.06 14.33
CA SER A 169 -18.50 -12.65 13.46
C SER A 169 -17.76 -11.58 12.66
N VAL A 170 -16.42 -11.55 12.77
CA VAL A 170 -15.59 -10.55 12.09
C VAL A 170 -14.50 -11.24 11.27
N GLY A 171 -14.47 -10.96 9.96
CA GLY A 171 -13.40 -11.39 9.06
C GLY A 171 -12.20 -10.43 9.14
N ALA A 172 -10.98 -10.97 9.26
CA ALA A 172 -9.78 -10.15 9.39
C ALA A 172 -8.56 -10.83 8.77
N THR A 173 -7.59 -10.04 8.27
CA THR A 173 -6.24 -10.53 7.99
C THR A 173 -5.45 -10.69 9.30
N LEU A 174 -4.39 -11.53 9.29
CA LEU A 174 -3.76 -12.02 10.51
C LEU A 174 -3.20 -10.88 11.37
N VAL A 175 -2.28 -10.09 10.84
CA VAL A 175 -1.53 -9.04 11.56
C VAL A 175 -1.76 -7.70 10.88
N PRO A 176 -2.10 -6.63 11.59
CA PRO A 176 -2.40 -6.52 13.02
C PRO A 176 -3.86 -6.81 13.35
N HIS A 177 -4.73 -6.99 12.35
CA HIS A 177 -6.19 -6.94 12.45
C HIS A 177 -6.75 -8.05 13.36
N ALA A 178 -6.51 -9.32 13.06
CA ALA A 178 -6.98 -10.43 13.89
C ALA A 178 -6.28 -10.43 15.28
N GLU A 179 -5.05 -9.97 15.39
CA GLU A 179 -4.37 -9.81 16.68
C GLU A 179 -5.08 -8.79 17.58
N ILE A 180 -5.48 -7.63 17.05
CA ILE A 180 -6.24 -6.62 17.80
C ILE A 180 -7.59 -7.18 18.23
N LEU A 181 -8.30 -7.85 17.34
CA LEU A 181 -9.59 -8.48 17.63
C LEU A 181 -9.46 -9.54 18.74
N ASN A 182 -8.52 -10.45 18.60
CA ASN A 182 -8.37 -11.59 19.53
C ASN A 182 -7.75 -11.20 20.88
N ASN A 183 -6.82 -10.24 20.91
CA ASN A 183 -6.06 -9.91 22.13
C ASN A 183 -6.68 -8.80 22.96
N VAL A 184 -7.62 -7.99 22.40
CA VAL A 184 -8.25 -6.89 23.12
C VAL A 184 -9.76 -6.92 22.97
N ILE A 185 -10.26 -6.84 21.75
CA ILE A 185 -11.70 -6.58 21.51
C ILE A 185 -12.56 -7.74 21.99
N LYS A 186 -12.07 -8.97 21.88
CA LYS A 186 -12.75 -10.17 22.36
C LYS A 186 -13.11 -10.09 23.85
N ASP A 187 -12.15 -9.68 24.68
CA ASP A 187 -12.35 -9.58 26.12
C ASP A 187 -13.27 -8.38 26.47
N VAL A 188 -13.06 -7.24 25.81
CA VAL A 188 -13.89 -6.04 25.98
C VAL A 188 -15.35 -6.33 25.64
N LEU A 189 -15.63 -7.01 24.52
CA LEU A 189 -16.99 -7.39 24.13
C LEU A 189 -17.61 -8.42 25.07
N ALA A 190 -16.81 -9.36 25.56
CA ALA A 190 -17.29 -10.40 26.49
C ALA A 190 -17.81 -9.82 27.82
N GLU A 191 -17.22 -8.71 28.31
CA GLU A 191 -17.71 -8.00 29.50
C GLU A 191 -19.12 -7.43 29.34
N HIS A 192 -19.58 -7.24 28.08
CA HIS A 192 -20.90 -6.75 27.70
C HIS A 192 -21.81 -7.85 27.13
N GLY A 193 -21.46 -9.12 27.36
CA GLY A 193 -22.27 -10.28 26.98
C GLY A 193 -22.18 -10.69 25.53
N TRP A 194 -21.31 -10.06 24.72
CA TRP A 194 -21.08 -10.47 23.34
C TRP A 194 -20.02 -11.57 23.23
N THR A 195 -20.20 -12.46 22.27
CA THR A 195 -19.20 -13.45 21.86
C THR A 195 -18.59 -13.02 20.52
N LEU A 196 -17.30 -12.74 20.48
CA LEU A 196 -16.60 -12.43 19.23
C LEU A 196 -16.02 -13.68 18.59
N GLU A 197 -16.41 -13.95 17.36
CA GLU A 197 -15.81 -14.95 16.47
C GLU A 197 -14.96 -14.27 15.40
N VAL A 198 -13.67 -14.55 15.38
CA VAL A 198 -12.73 -13.98 14.40
C VAL A 198 -12.45 -15.03 13.33
N VAL A 199 -12.76 -14.70 12.08
CA VAL A 199 -12.45 -15.52 10.91
C VAL A 199 -11.23 -14.93 10.20
N GLU A 200 -10.12 -15.68 10.22
CA GLU A 200 -8.85 -15.22 9.65
C GLU A 200 -8.75 -15.52 8.15
N PHE A 201 -8.29 -14.54 7.39
CA PHE A 201 -8.07 -14.62 5.95
C PHE A 201 -6.61 -14.29 5.63
N SER A 202 -6.06 -14.94 4.60
CA SER A 202 -4.70 -14.70 4.10
C SER A 202 -4.64 -13.78 2.87
N ASP A 203 -5.80 -13.38 2.35
CA ASP A 203 -5.94 -12.54 1.15
C ASP A 203 -6.93 -11.39 1.39
N TYR A 204 -7.02 -10.46 0.41
CA TYR A 204 -7.90 -9.30 0.49
C TYR A 204 -9.26 -9.49 -0.22
N VAL A 205 -9.47 -10.59 -0.94
CA VAL A 205 -10.67 -10.81 -1.78
C VAL A 205 -11.80 -11.43 -1.00
N LEU A 206 -11.49 -12.51 -0.27
CA LEU A 206 -12.50 -13.31 0.43
C LEU A 206 -13.23 -12.57 1.56
N PRO A 207 -12.59 -11.72 2.39
CA PRO A 207 -13.30 -11.04 3.49
C PRO A 207 -14.50 -10.22 3.03
N ASN A 208 -14.38 -9.51 1.88
CA ASN A 208 -15.48 -8.73 1.35
C ASN A 208 -16.59 -9.60 0.74
N THR A 209 -16.23 -10.69 0.09
CA THR A 209 -17.20 -11.64 -0.45
C THR A 209 -18.03 -12.30 0.67
N SER A 210 -17.35 -12.80 1.72
CA SER A 210 -18.02 -13.42 2.87
C SER A 210 -18.91 -12.44 3.64
N LEU A 211 -18.52 -11.17 3.72
CA LEU A 211 -19.34 -10.13 4.35
C LEU A 211 -20.58 -9.82 3.51
N GLU A 212 -20.44 -9.65 2.18
CA GLU A 212 -21.56 -9.39 1.27
C GLU A 212 -22.57 -10.53 1.27
N GLU A 213 -22.09 -11.78 1.32
CA GLU A 213 -22.91 -13.00 1.35
C GLU A 213 -23.59 -13.25 2.70
N GLY A 214 -23.27 -12.45 3.72
CA GLY A 214 -23.87 -12.56 5.06
C GLY A 214 -23.28 -13.66 5.95
N GLU A 215 -22.11 -14.19 5.58
CA GLU A 215 -21.37 -15.16 6.41
C GLU A 215 -20.67 -14.49 7.60
N LEU A 216 -20.46 -13.16 7.53
CA LEU A 216 -19.86 -12.32 8.56
C LEU A 216 -20.79 -11.17 8.92
N ASP A 217 -20.68 -10.66 10.16
CA ASP A 217 -21.35 -9.42 10.58
C ASP A 217 -20.53 -8.21 10.17
N ALA A 218 -19.19 -8.31 10.19
CA ALA A 218 -18.24 -7.25 9.80
C ALA A 218 -16.97 -7.85 9.22
N ASN A 219 -16.14 -6.99 8.59
CA ASN A 219 -14.74 -7.31 8.36
C ASN A 219 -13.84 -6.15 8.78
N TYR A 220 -12.57 -6.46 9.04
CA TYR A 220 -11.55 -5.51 9.43
C TYR A 220 -10.21 -5.91 8.84
N PHE A 221 -9.83 -5.27 7.70
CA PHE A 221 -8.60 -5.59 6.99
C PHE A 221 -8.22 -4.55 5.92
N GLN A 222 -9.11 -3.60 5.59
CA GLN A 222 -9.05 -2.83 4.37
C GLN A 222 -9.05 -1.32 4.60
N THR A 223 -8.40 -0.60 3.69
CA THR A 223 -8.46 0.84 3.63
C THR A 223 -9.76 1.32 2.99
N LEU A 224 -10.14 2.58 3.24
CA LEU A 224 -11.32 3.18 2.60
C LEU A 224 -11.18 3.21 1.06
N GLY A 225 -9.95 3.43 0.55
CA GLY A 225 -9.69 3.39 -0.88
C GLY A 225 -9.97 2.03 -1.48
N TYR A 226 -9.49 0.96 -0.84
CA TYR A 226 -9.72 -0.42 -1.27
C TYR A 226 -11.20 -0.80 -1.19
N LEU A 227 -11.89 -0.48 -0.08
CA LEU A 227 -13.32 -0.76 0.09
C LEU A 227 -14.16 -0.13 -1.02
N ASN A 228 -13.94 1.16 -1.31
CA ASN A 228 -14.66 1.86 -2.36
C ASN A 228 -14.40 1.25 -3.74
N ASN A 229 -13.14 0.92 -4.03
CA ASN A 229 -12.78 0.28 -5.29
C ASN A 229 -13.45 -1.10 -5.44
N GLN A 230 -13.47 -1.93 -4.39
CA GLN A 230 -14.13 -3.23 -4.41
C GLN A 230 -15.66 -3.12 -4.57
N ASN A 231 -16.30 -2.13 -3.94
CA ASN A 231 -17.71 -1.84 -4.16
C ASN A 231 -17.98 -1.52 -5.63
N ASP A 232 -17.16 -0.64 -6.23
CA ASP A 232 -17.34 -0.19 -7.61
C ASP A 232 -17.06 -1.31 -8.63
N GLU A 233 -15.93 -2.02 -8.48
CA GLU A 233 -15.51 -3.05 -9.45
C GLU A 233 -16.35 -4.32 -9.37
N ARG A 234 -16.79 -4.70 -8.18
CA ARG A 234 -17.47 -5.97 -7.94
C ARG A 234 -18.97 -5.85 -7.64
N GLY A 235 -19.47 -4.60 -7.56
CA GLY A 235 -20.87 -4.34 -7.25
C GLY A 235 -21.27 -4.78 -5.84
N LEU A 236 -20.37 -4.59 -4.86
CA LEU A 236 -20.63 -4.89 -3.46
C LEU A 236 -21.38 -3.74 -2.79
N HIS A 237 -22.05 -4.02 -1.67
CA HIS A 237 -22.85 -3.08 -0.91
C HIS A 237 -22.34 -2.98 0.53
N LEU A 238 -21.05 -2.64 0.67
CA LEU A 238 -20.39 -2.53 1.97
C LEU A 238 -20.20 -1.06 2.36
N ALA A 239 -20.21 -0.79 3.66
CA ALA A 239 -20.03 0.53 4.25
C ALA A 239 -18.87 0.54 5.24
N ALA A 240 -18.08 1.62 5.25
CA ALA A 240 -17.08 1.87 6.28
C ALA A 240 -17.80 2.33 7.56
N ALA A 241 -17.69 1.55 8.62
CA ALA A 241 -18.33 1.86 9.91
C ALA A 241 -17.45 2.78 10.76
N VAL A 242 -16.15 2.47 10.90
CA VAL A 242 -15.18 3.30 11.62
C VAL A 242 -13.75 2.96 11.18
N GLY A 243 -12.92 3.98 11.08
CA GLY A 243 -11.47 3.86 10.91
C GLY A 243 -10.77 3.53 12.22
N VAL A 244 -9.74 2.72 12.15
CA VAL A 244 -9.07 2.18 13.34
C VAL A 244 -7.58 2.52 13.38
N HIS A 245 -6.86 2.27 12.29
CA HIS A 245 -5.42 2.50 12.23
C HIS A 245 -4.91 2.65 10.80
N ILE A 246 -3.68 3.15 10.68
CA ILE A 246 -2.94 3.22 9.43
C ILE A 246 -1.71 2.32 9.51
N GLU A 247 -1.39 1.65 8.42
CA GLU A 247 -0.14 0.93 8.20
C GLU A 247 0.57 1.55 7.00
N PRO A 248 1.77 2.15 7.19
CA PRO A 248 2.55 2.64 6.06
C PRO A 248 2.95 1.50 5.11
N MET A 249 2.86 1.72 3.81
CA MET A 249 3.61 0.92 2.85
C MET A 249 5.10 1.20 3.00
N GLY A 250 5.93 0.19 2.71
CA GLY A 250 7.37 0.34 2.69
C GLY A 250 8.01 -0.17 1.41
N VAL A 251 9.18 0.36 1.08
CA VAL A 251 10.08 -0.22 0.09
C VAL A 251 11.02 -1.19 0.78
N TYR A 252 10.94 -2.46 0.41
CA TYR A 252 11.72 -3.55 1.00
C TYR A 252 12.68 -4.16 -0.02
N THR A 253 13.80 -4.66 0.45
CA THR A 253 14.82 -5.31 -0.37
C THR A 253 15.74 -6.18 0.48
N GLU A 254 16.27 -7.26 -0.12
CA GLU A 254 17.35 -8.05 0.46
C GLU A 254 18.74 -7.65 -0.06
N LYS A 255 18.79 -6.73 -1.06
CA LYS A 255 19.99 -6.44 -1.85
C LYS A 255 20.62 -5.09 -1.53
N TYR A 256 19.82 -4.07 -1.20
CA TYR A 256 20.26 -2.69 -1.08
C TYR A 256 19.97 -2.11 0.32
N LYS A 257 20.67 -1.06 0.70
CA LYS A 257 20.50 -0.39 2.01
C LYS A 257 19.84 0.97 1.90
N THR A 258 19.93 1.60 0.74
CA THR A 258 19.34 2.91 0.45
C THR A 258 18.75 2.95 -0.94
N LEU A 259 17.88 3.93 -1.21
CA LEU A 259 17.26 4.11 -2.53
C LEU A 259 18.27 4.40 -3.63
N GLU A 260 19.37 5.10 -3.28
CA GLU A 260 20.43 5.50 -4.23
C GLU A 260 21.27 4.31 -4.70
N GLU A 261 21.23 3.18 -4.01
CA GLU A 261 21.94 1.97 -4.41
C GLU A 261 21.18 1.14 -5.45
N ILE A 262 19.89 1.47 -5.72
CA ILE A 262 19.06 0.74 -6.68
C ILE A 262 19.56 1.04 -8.09
N PRO A 263 19.98 0.01 -8.87
CA PRO A 263 20.51 0.22 -10.21
C PRO A 263 19.41 0.53 -11.22
N ASP A 264 19.77 1.22 -12.31
CA ASP A 264 18.91 1.37 -13.48
C ASP A 264 18.52 -0.03 -14.02
N GLY A 265 17.27 -0.17 -14.45
CA GLY A 265 16.73 -1.46 -14.93
C GLY A 265 16.36 -2.45 -13.83
N ALA A 266 16.32 -2.03 -12.56
CA ALA A 266 15.91 -2.90 -11.46
C ALA A 266 14.45 -3.36 -11.58
N THR A 267 14.17 -4.56 -11.08
CA THR A 267 12.81 -5.11 -10.98
C THR A 267 12.13 -4.65 -9.70
N ILE A 268 10.92 -4.09 -9.83
CA ILE A 268 10.14 -3.56 -8.70
C ILE A 268 8.81 -4.32 -8.59
N GLY A 269 8.64 -5.10 -7.53
CA GLY A 269 7.36 -5.73 -7.21
C GLY A 269 6.39 -4.71 -6.60
N VAL A 270 5.15 -4.71 -7.08
CA VAL A 270 4.05 -3.88 -6.56
C VAL A 270 2.77 -4.71 -6.41
N PRO A 271 1.81 -4.32 -5.53
CA PRO A 271 0.50 -4.98 -5.49
C PRO A 271 -0.21 -4.95 -6.84
N ASN A 272 -1.04 -5.95 -7.12
CA ASN A 272 -1.73 -6.08 -8.41
C ASN A 272 -3.20 -5.65 -8.39
N ASP A 273 -3.79 -5.37 -7.23
CA ASP A 273 -5.12 -4.77 -7.15
C ASP A 273 -5.07 -3.27 -7.44
N THR A 274 -6.15 -2.73 -7.99
CA THR A 274 -6.20 -1.36 -8.53
C THR A 274 -5.84 -0.29 -7.49
N ASP A 275 -6.37 -0.37 -6.25
CA ASP A 275 -6.09 0.65 -5.23
C ASP A 275 -4.65 0.58 -4.70
N ASN A 276 -4.17 -0.62 -4.34
CA ASN A 276 -2.81 -0.75 -3.82
C ASN A 276 -1.73 -0.62 -4.90
N TYR A 277 -2.01 -1.00 -6.16
CA TYR A 277 -1.15 -0.69 -7.29
C TYR A 277 -0.97 0.82 -7.43
N GLY A 278 -2.10 1.55 -7.51
CA GLY A 278 -2.08 3.01 -7.62
C GLY A 278 -1.33 3.67 -6.47
N ARG A 279 -1.56 3.21 -5.24
CA ARG A 279 -0.84 3.65 -4.03
C ARG A 279 0.67 3.40 -4.13
N ALA A 280 1.09 2.23 -4.61
CA ALA A 280 2.50 1.91 -4.77
C ALA A 280 3.17 2.78 -5.82
N ILE A 281 2.51 3.04 -6.96
CA ILE A 281 3.04 3.94 -8.01
C ILE A 281 3.12 5.38 -7.51
N ASP A 282 2.11 5.89 -6.79
CA ASP A 282 2.15 7.22 -6.16
C ASP A 282 3.33 7.33 -5.19
N PHE A 283 3.57 6.28 -4.39
CA PHE A 283 4.69 6.24 -3.46
C PHE A 283 6.05 6.24 -4.19
N LEU A 284 6.22 5.46 -5.26
CA LEU A 284 7.43 5.48 -6.09
C LEU A 284 7.64 6.83 -6.78
N ASN A 285 6.56 7.50 -7.23
CA ASN A 285 6.61 8.88 -7.74
C ASN A 285 7.07 9.87 -6.66
N ALA A 286 6.54 9.76 -5.45
CA ALA A 286 6.90 10.64 -4.33
C ALA A 286 8.36 10.46 -3.90
N LEU A 287 8.92 9.26 -4.01
CA LEU A 287 10.33 8.96 -3.75
C LEU A 287 11.26 9.41 -4.88
N GLY A 288 10.71 9.83 -6.03
CA GLY A 288 11.50 10.21 -7.21
C GLY A 288 12.10 9.04 -7.99
N LEU A 289 11.66 7.81 -7.69
CA LEU A 289 12.03 6.60 -8.46
C LEU A 289 11.28 6.55 -9.80
N LEU A 290 10.06 7.10 -9.84
CA LEU A 290 9.28 7.33 -11.05
C LEU A 290 8.99 8.84 -11.18
N ASN A 291 8.57 9.29 -12.36
CA ASN A 291 8.34 10.70 -12.66
C ASN A 291 6.93 10.92 -13.24
N GLY A 292 5.92 11.00 -12.36
CA GLY A 292 4.53 11.15 -12.76
C GLY A 292 3.99 9.95 -13.55
N ALA A 293 4.43 8.75 -13.20
CA ALA A 293 3.95 7.51 -13.78
C ALA A 293 2.45 7.31 -13.47
N PRO A 294 1.66 6.76 -14.41
CA PRO A 294 0.23 6.55 -14.23
C PRO A 294 -0.05 5.51 -13.15
N THR A 295 -1.04 5.80 -12.30
CA THR A 295 -1.47 4.92 -11.20
C THR A 295 -2.50 3.87 -11.61
N ASP A 296 -2.93 3.89 -12.86
CA ASP A 296 -3.85 2.94 -13.46
C ASP A 296 -3.09 1.69 -13.92
N PRO A 297 -3.38 0.49 -13.37
CA PRO A 297 -2.67 -0.74 -13.74
C PRO A 297 -2.81 -1.11 -15.23
N GLU A 298 -3.89 -0.66 -15.90
CA GLU A 298 -4.06 -0.88 -17.35
C GLU A 298 -3.01 -0.13 -18.19
N LYS A 299 -2.35 0.87 -17.60
CA LYS A 299 -1.31 1.70 -18.24
C LYS A 299 0.11 1.28 -17.89
N ILE A 300 0.29 0.12 -17.31
CA ILE A 300 1.64 -0.37 -16.93
C ILE A 300 2.63 -0.38 -18.09
N THR A 301 2.17 -0.58 -19.33
CA THR A 301 3.03 -0.51 -20.53
C THR A 301 3.58 0.89 -20.79
N GLU A 302 2.94 1.95 -20.28
CA GLU A 302 3.49 3.31 -20.36
C GLU A 302 4.70 3.50 -19.43
N ILE A 303 4.82 2.63 -18.40
CA ILE A 303 5.92 2.64 -17.44
C ILE A 303 7.04 1.69 -17.92
N ASN A 304 6.69 0.48 -18.31
CA ASN A 304 7.68 -0.57 -18.69
C ASN A 304 8.22 -0.43 -20.12
N GLY A 305 7.57 0.36 -20.98
CA GLY A 305 7.99 0.63 -22.37
C GLY A 305 7.41 -0.35 -23.39
#